data_d0697b1685cabf254f1c7fbcf140ca64
#
_entry.id   d0697b1685cabf254f1c7fbcf140ca64
#
_cell.length_a   1.000
_cell.length_b   1.000
_cell.length_c   1.000
_cell.angle_alpha   90.00
_cell.angle_beta   90.00
_cell.angle_gamma   90.00
#
_symmetry.space_group_name_H-M   'P 1'
#
loop_
_entity.id
_entity.type
_entity.pdbx_description
1 polymer ?
#
loop_
_entity_poly.entity_id
_entity_poly.type
_entity_poly.pdbx_seq_one_letter_code
_entity_poly.pdbx_strand_id
1 'polypeptide(L)'
;MKIKDIINSIEEIAPLSLQEEYDNSGLQVGNLEKEISGILISLDVTSEVVQEAIDHNCNFIIAHHPLIFNRLRKITGSDDIEKSIILAIKNDISIYCTHTNFDKVNQGVSYKICEKIGLKNLKILSPEKNILEKIAVFVPTSHADIVRNSMFEAGAGQIGNYDNCSYNLQGEGSFRASNNSNPFVGKIGETHFEKEVRIETIYPKYLRNKILQAIFKTRPLKITTINKN
;
A
#
# COMPACT_ATOMS: atom_id res chain seq x y z
N MET A 1 3.72 3.92 20.63
CA MET A 1 3.63 3.88 19.16
C MET A 1 4.30 2.60 18.69
N LYS A 2 3.63 1.82 17.86
CA LYS A 2 4.17 0.55 17.38
C LYS A 2 4.93 0.71 16.07
N ILE A 3 5.82 -0.23 15.76
CA ILE A 3 6.60 -0.27 14.52
C ILE A 3 5.69 -0.21 13.29
N LYS A 4 4.57 -0.94 13.30
CA LYS A 4 3.59 -0.90 12.21
C LYS A 4 3.03 0.49 11.91
N ASP A 5 2.92 1.35 12.91
CA ASP A 5 2.36 2.70 12.74
C ASP A 5 3.30 3.56 11.87
N ILE A 6 4.62 3.45 12.11
CA ILE A 6 5.64 4.13 11.30
C ILE A 6 5.73 3.51 9.90
N ILE A 7 5.73 2.17 9.81
CA ILE A 7 5.77 1.48 8.51
C ILE A 7 4.56 1.89 7.66
N ASN A 8 3.36 1.92 8.23
CA ASN A 8 2.17 2.38 7.51
C ASN A 8 2.33 3.81 6.98
N SER A 9 2.89 4.72 7.79
CA SER A 9 3.13 6.10 7.35
C SER A 9 4.17 6.18 6.21
N ILE A 10 5.20 5.35 6.23
CA ILE A 10 6.19 5.26 5.14
C ILE A 10 5.51 4.68 3.88
N GLU A 11 4.72 3.62 4.02
CA GLU A 11 4.05 2.97 2.90
C GLU A 11 2.88 3.77 2.33
N GLU A 12 2.31 4.72 3.08
CA GLU A 12 1.39 5.73 2.54
C GLU A 12 2.10 6.66 1.55
N ILE A 13 3.37 6.99 1.80
CA ILE A 13 4.19 7.82 0.91
C ILE A 13 4.76 6.99 -0.23
N ALA A 14 5.35 5.85 0.08
CA ALA A 14 6.06 4.96 -0.84
C ALA A 14 5.56 3.51 -0.72
N PRO A 15 4.40 3.17 -1.30
CA PRO A 15 3.83 1.83 -1.25
C PRO A 15 4.80 0.76 -1.76
N LEU A 16 4.89 -0.38 -1.08
CA LEU A 16 5.76 -1.51 -1.48
C LEU A 16 5.45 -2.03 -2.90
N SER A 17 4.21 -1.85 -3.38
CA SER A 17 3.82 -2.23 -4.73
C SER A 17 4.48 -1.41 -5.85
N LEU A 18 5.20 -0.34 -5.51
CA LEU A 18 6.00 0.47 -6.44
C LEU A 18 7.44 -0.06 -6.59
N GLN A 19 7.89 -0.99 -5.74
CA GLN A 19 9.23 -1.56 -5.87
C GLN A 19 9.42 -2.28 -7.20
N GLU A 20 10.67 -2.39 -7.65
CA GLU A 20 11.02 -3.21 -8.82
C GLU A 20 10.77 -4.69 -8.54
N GLU A 21 10.53 -5.49 -9.59
CA GLU A 21 10.20 -6.92 -9.45
C GLU A 21 11.33 -7.74 -8.80
N TYR A 22 12.57 -7.29 -8.93
CA TYR A 22 13.76 -7.93 -8.35
C TYR A 22 14.04 -7.48 -6.91
N ASP A 23 13.33 -6.45 -6.42
CA ASP A 23 13.59 -5.80 -5.13
C ASP A 23 12.95 -6.55 -3.96
N ASN A 24 13.45 -6.25 -2.76
CA ASN A 24 12.98 -6.80 -1.49
C ASN A 24 12.83 -5.71 -0.43
N SER A 25 12.05 -4.66 -0.73
CA SER A 25 11.70 -3.62 0.25
C SER A 25 10.72 -4.16 1.30
N GLY A 26 10.62 -3.48 2.44
CA GLY A 26 9.70 -3.81 3.52
C GLY A 26 10.39 -4.30 4.79
N LEU A 27 9.64 -4.93 5.69
CA LEU A 27 10.18 -5.47 6.94
C LEU A 27 11.05 -6.69 6.64
N GLN A 28 12.34 -6.58 6.99
CA GLN A 28 13.36 -7.60 6.75
C GLN A 28 13.52 -8.54 7.94
N VAL A 29 13.51 -7.98 9.15
CA VAL A 29 13.68 -8.68 10.43
C VAL A 29 12.77 -8.01 11.46
N GLY A 30 12.17 -8.77 12.37
CA GLY A 30 11.52 -8.24 13.56
C GLY A 30 10.00 -8.41 13.62
N ASN A 31 9.33 -7.56 14.39
CA ASN A 31 7.92 -7.69 14.76
C ASN A 31 7.19 -6.35 14.65
N LEU A 32 6.11 -6.32 13.83
CA LEU A 32 5.27 -5.15 13.58
C LEU A 32 4.54 -4.63 14.82
N GLU A 33 4.21 -5.50 15.77
CA GLU A 33 3.40 -5.16 16.95
C GLU A 33 4.23 -4.57 18.10
N LYS A 34 5.56 -4.52 17.94
CA LYS A 34 6.47 -4.04 18.98
C LYS A 34 6.36 -2.52 19.14
N GLU A 35 6.45 -2.06 20.38
CA GLU A 35 6.56 -0.63 20.70
C GLU A 35 7.96 -0.12 20.40
N ILE A 36 8.04 1.11 19.89
CA ILE A 36 9.28 1.76 19.51
C ILE A 36 9.92 2.41 20.73
N SER A 37 11.19 2.07 21.02
CA SER A 37 12.02 2.78 21.98
C SER A 37 12.86 3.89 21.35
N GLY A 38 13.36 3.67 20.14
CA GLY A 38 14.11 4.60 19.32
C GLY A 38 14.21 4.12 17.89
N ILE A 39 14.50 5.04 16.96
CA ILE A 39 14.65 4.76 15.52
C ILE A 39 16.06 5.18 15.09
N LEU A 40 16.79 4.28 14.45
CA LEU A 40 18.03 4.58 13.74
C LEU A 40 17.74 4.61 12.22
N ILE A 41 18.21 5.66 11.54
CA ILE A 41 18.09 5.80 10.08
C ILE A 41 19.46 5.62 9.47
N SER A 42 19.57 4.73 8.48
CA SER A 42 20.83 4.41 7.81
C SER A 42 20.63 4.24 6.30
N LEU A 43 21.71 4.35 5.53
CA LEU A 43 21.71 3.98 4.11
C LEU A 43 21.76 2.45 3.97
N ASP A 44 22.74 1.85 4.63
CA ASP A 44 23.01 0.42 4.65
C ASP A 44 22.77 -0.15 6.06
N VAL A 45 22.59 -1.46 6.15
CA VAL A 45 22.56 -2.18 7.43
C VAL A 45 23.76 -3.13 7.48
N THR A 46 24.69 -2.82 8.38
CA THR A 46 25.84 -3.67 8.71
C THR A 46 25.78 -4.09 10.17
N SER A 47 26.63 -5.02 10.58
CA SER A 47 26.72 -5.43 12.00
C SER A 47 27.09 -4.26 12.92
N GLU A 48 27.88 -3.29 12.43
CA GLU A 48 28.22 -2.06 13.16
C GLU A 48 26.98 -1.16 13.33
N VAL A 49 26.16 -1.00 12.29
CA VAL A 49 24.92 -0.20 12.35
C VAL A 49 23.91 -0.83 13.31
N VAL A 50 23.82 -2.16 13.34
CA VAL A 50 22.98 -2.85 14.32
C VAL A 50 23.53 -2.66 15.75
N GLN A 51 24.86 -2.70 15.93
CA GLN A 51 25.48 -2.40 17.21
C GLN A 51 25.24 -0.96 17.66
N GLU A 52 25.34 0.02 16.75
CA GLU A 52 25.00 1.42 17.02
C GLU A 52 23.56 1.58 17.50
N ALA A 53 22.60 0.85 16.89
CA ALA A 53 21.21 0.86 17.33
C ALA A 53 21.07 0.33 18.78
N ILE A 54 21.82 -0.72 19.14
CA ILE A 54 21.86 -1.26 20.51
C ILE A 54 22.39 -0.21 21.47
N ASP A 55 23.53 0.41 21.15
CA ASP A 55 24.22 1.38 22.00
C ASP A 55 23.37 2.63 22.27
N HIS A 56 22.53 3.01 21.30
CA HIS A 56 21.58 4.12 21.40
C HIS A 56 20.17 3.74 21.85
N ASN A 57 19.94 2.49 22.29
CA ASN A 57 18.62 1.98 22.69
C ASN A 57 17.55 2.13 21.60
N CYS A 58 17.93 2.05 20.33
CA CYS A 58 17.02 2.04 19.20
C CYS A 58 16.65 0.60 18.87
N ASN A 59 15.35 0.29 18.90
CA ASN A 59 14.86 -1.05 18.56
C ASN A 59 14.24 -1.13 17.17
N PHE A 60 14.37 -0.07 16.38
CA PHE A 60 13.89 -0.03 15.00
C PHE A 60 14.91 0.66 14.09
N ILE A 61 15.37 -0.04 13.06
CA ILE A 61 16.26 0.49 12.02
C ILE A 61 15.44 0.67 10.75
N ILE A 62 15.51 1.86 10.15
CA ILE A 62 14.96 2.16 8.84
C ILE A 62 16.14 2.41 7.90
N ALA A 63 16.29 1.57 6.88
CA ALA A 63 17.36 1.68 5.92
C ALA A 63 16.83 1.90 4.49
N HIS A 64 17.71 2.42 3.62
CA HIS A 64 17.40 2.50 2.20
C HIS A 64 17.68 1.15 1.53
N HIS A 65 18.88 0.63 1.64
CA HIS A 65 19.24 -0.64 1.01
C HIS A 65 18.75 -1.83 1.83
N PRO A 66 18.13 -2.84 1.19
CA PRO A 66 17.66 -4.03 1.89
C PRO A 66 18.83 -4.89 2.39
N LEU A 67 18.82 -5.19 3.69
CA LEU A 67 19.78 -6.11 4.31
C LEU A 67 19.73 -7.50 3.66
N ILE A 68 18.51 -7.98 3.40
CA ILE A 68 18.27 -9.27 2.73
C ILE A 68 17.83 -9.00 1.30
N PHE A 69 18.79 -8.76 0.39
CA PHE A 69 18.49 -8.58 -1.03
C PHE A 69 18.30 -9.92 -1.75
N ASN A 70 19.21 -10.85 -1.53
CA ASN A 70 19.15 -12.20 -2.09
C ASN A 70 18.54 -13.18 -1.09
N ARG A 71 17.94 -14.27 -1.61
CA ARG A 71 17.37 -15.33 -0.77
C ARG A 71 18.43 -15.98 0.09
N LEU A 72 18.25 -15.96 1.39
CA LEU A 72 19.10 -16.69 2.35
C LEU A 72 18.66 -18.15 2.43
N ARG A 73 19.62 -19.06 2.40
CA ARG A 73 19.37 -20.51 2.59
C ARG A 73 19.68 -20.98 4.01
N LYS A 74 20.50 -20.21 4.74
CA LYS A 74 20.95 -20.48 6.10
C LYS A 74 21.29 -19.17 6.79
N ILE A 75 21.32 -19.17 8.12
CA ILE A 75 21.76 -18.04 8.95
C ILE A 75 22.71 -18.64 9.98
N THR A 76 24.01 -18.53 9.74
CA THR A 76 25.07 -19.14 10.55
C THR A 76 26.10 -18.13 11.08
N GLY A 77 25.99 -16.86 10.62
CA GLY A 77 26.97 -15.82 10.95
C GLY A 77 28.24 -15.89 10.11
N SER A 78 28.17 -16.53 8.92
CA SER A 78 29.34 -16.69 8.04
C SER A 78 29.76 -15.40 7.34
N ASP A 79 28.83 -14.49 7.14
CA ASP A 79 29.06 -13.17 6.53
C ASP A 79 28.42 -12.06 7.38
N ASP A 80 28.58 -10.80 6.96
CA ASP A 80 28.09 -9.66 7.70
C ASP A 80 26.55 -9.56 7.68
N ILE A 81 25.90 -9.98 6.59
CA ILE A 81 24.42 -10.01 6.49
C ILE A 81 23.86 -10.99 7.55
N GLU A 82 24.39 -12.23 7.59
CA GLU A 82 23.97 -13.21 8.58
C GLU A 82 24.27 -12.76 10.02
N LYS A 83 25.43 -12.13 10.26
CA LYS A 83 25.79 -11.55 11.56
C LYS A 83 24.82 -10.46 11.98
N SER A 84 24.50 -9.52 11.07
CA SER A 84 23.55 -8.42 11.32
C SER A 84 22.16 -8.97 11.66
N ILE A 85 21.68 -9.98 10.96
CA ILE A 85 20.40 -10.64 11.24
C ILE A 85 20.41 -11.30 12.62
N ILE A 86 21.46 -12.07 12.95
CA ILE A 86 21.59 -12.72 14.25
C ILE A 86 21.63 -11.70 15.38
N LEU A 87 22.39 -10.61 15.20
CA LEU A 87 22.54 -9.55 16.18
C LEU A 87 21.19 -8.83 16.40
N ALA A 88 20.49 -8.49 15.32
CA ALA A 88 19.18 -7.85 15.38
C ALA A 88 18.15 -8.73 16.09
N ILE A 89 18.09 -10.03 15.78
CA ILE A 89 17.15 -10.97 16.43
C ILE A 89 17.47 -11.10 17.92
N LYS A 90 18.76 -11.28 18.30
CA LYS A 90 19.16 -11.43 19.68
C LYS A 90 18.86 -10.21 20.56
N ASN A 91 18.91 -9.02 19.97
CA ASN A 91 18.65 -7.76 20.65
C ASN A 91 17.25 -7.20 20.38
N ASP A 92 16.40 -8.00 19.76
CA ASP A 92 15.00 -7.68 19.51
C ASP A 92 14.83 -6.36 18.71
N ILE A 93 15.70 -6.15 17.71
CA ILE A 93 15.69 -5.01 16.80
C ILE A 93 14.95 -5.40 15.53
N SER A 94 14.03 -4.54 15.10
CA SER A 94 13.36 -4.67 13.81
C SER A 94 14.06 -3.84 12.75
N ILE A 95 14.16 -4.37 11.53
CA ILE A 95 14.83 -3.74 10.38
C ILE A 95 13.82 -3.63 9.25
N TYR A 96 13.56 -2.42 8.77
CA TYR A 96 12.71 -2.10 7.64
C TYR A 96 13.52 -1.38 6.56
N CYS A 97 13.31 -1.76 5.30
CA CYS A 97 13.98 -1.12 4.17
C CYS A 97 12.96 -0.49 3.23
N THR A 98 13.28 0.72 2.76
CA THR A 98 12.51 1.43 1.75
C THR A 98 13.47 1.80 0.60
N HIS A 99 13.45 1.02 -0.47
CA HIS A 99 14.45 1.02 -1.54
C HIS A 99 13.87 1.59 -2.84
N THR A 100 13.74 0.79 -3.89
CA THR A 100 13.27 1.26 -5.20
C THR A 100 11.83 1.80 -5.17
N ASN A 101 11.00 1.40 -4.22
CA ASN A 101 9.68 1.99 -4.02
C ASN A 101 9.80 3.47 -3.63
N PHE A 102 10.80 3.86 -2.82
CA PHE A 102 11.01 5.25 -2.40
C PHE A 102 11.72 6.09 -3.47
N ASP A 103 12.49 5.46 -4.36
CA ASP A 103 13.10 6.13 -5.51
C ASP A 103 12.06 6.56 -6.57
N LYS A 104 10.97 5.79 -6.70
CA LYS A 104 9.93 6.01 -7.72
C LYS A 104 8.88 7.04 -7.36
N VAL A 105 8.75 7.39 -6.08
CA VAL A 105 7.69 8.31 -5.67
C VAL A 105 8.07 9.76 -5.92
N ASN A 106 7.07 10.58 -6.21
CA ASN A 106 7.24 12.03 -6.24
C ASN A 106 7.68 12.52 -4.86
N GLN A 107 8.69 13.40 -4.82
CA GLN A 107 9.37 13.86 -3.60
C GLN A 107 10.16 12.77 -2.84
N GLY A 108 10.39 11.63 -3.46
CA GLY A 108 11.26 10.56 -2.94
C GLY A 108 12.75 10.91 -3.03
N VAL A 109 13.61 9.87 -2.93
CA VAL A 109 15.07 10.02 -2.85
C VAL A 109 15.64 10.79 -4.04
N SER A 110 15.29 10.38 -5.27
CA SER A 110 15.78 11.03 -6.50
C SER A 110 15.39 12.51 -6.57
N TYR A 111 14.17 12.85 -6.16
CA TYR A 111 13.72 14.24 -6.10
C TYR A 111 14.50 15.04 -5.07
N LYS A 112 14.73 14.50 -3.87
CA LYS A 112 15.49 15.15 -2.80
C LYS A 112 16.95 15.37 -3.15
N ILE A 113 17.56 14.44 -3.87
CA ILE A 113 18.93 14.61 -4.40
C ILE A 113 18.95 15.80 -5.38
N CYS A 114 18.03 15.83 -6.35
CA CYS A 114 17.95 16.92 -7.32
C CYS A 114 17.75 18.29 -6.64
N GLU A 115 16.86 18.35 -5.64
CA GLU A 115 16.61 19.55 -4.84
C GLU A 115 17.90 20.03 -4.12
N LYS A 116 18.64 19.09 -3.50
CA LYS A 116 19.85 19.36 -2.74
C LYS A 116 20.99 19.90 -3.60
N ILE A 117 21.10 19.44 -4.86
CA ILE A 117 22.10 19.95 -5.82
C ILE A 117 21.60 21.15 -6.64
N GLY A 118 20.40 21.69 -6.32
CA GLY A 118 19.87 22.93 -6.87
C GLY A 118 19.24 22.82 -8.26
N LEU A 119 18.86 21.61 -8.70
CA LEU A 119 18.15 21.42 -9.98
C LEU A 119 16.73 21.97 -9.90
N LYS A 120 16.29 22.57 -11.02
CA LYS A 120 14.94 23.15 -11.18
C LYS A 120 14.22 22.51 -12.37
N ASN A 121 12.89 22.63 -12.39
CA ASN A 121 12.04 22.11 -13.48
C ASN A 121 12.23 20.62 -13.74
N LEU A 122 12.25 19.84 -12.66
CA LEU A 122 12.45 18.40 -12.69
C LEU A 122 11.37 17.71 -13.52
N LYS A 123 11.79 16.72 -14.30
CA LYS A 123 10.89 15.84 -15.07
C LYS A 123 11.31 14.39 -14.88
N ILE A 124 10.33 13.49 -14.85
CA ILE A 124 10.59 12.05 -14.83
C ILE A 124 11.20 11.65 -16.17
N LEU A 125 12.42 11.08 -16.14
CA LEU A 125 13.15 10.66 -17.33
C LEU A 125 12.46 9.50 -18.06
N SER A 126 12.01 8.50 -17.29
CA SER A 126 11.32 7.30 -17.80
C SER A 126 10.01 7.09 -17.04
N PRO A 127 8.91 7.72 -17.47
CA PRO A 127 7.63 7.55 -16.81
C PRO A 127 7.10 6.11 -17.03
N GLU A 128 6.64 5.48 -15.97
CA GLU A 128 5.93 4.19 -16.06
C GLU A 128 4.65 4.34 -16.88
N LYS A 129 4.41 3.35 -17.76
CA LYS A 129 3.19 3.27 -18.60
C LYS A 129 2.21 2.30 -17.96
N ASN A 130 0.91 2.49 -18.28
CA ASN A 130 -0.15 1.58 -17.85
C ASN A 130 -0.26 1.42 -16.32
N ILE A 131 0.02 2.50 -15.59
CA ILE A 131 -0.09 2.53 -14.12
C ILE A 131 -1.53 2.74 -13.62
N LEU A 132 -2.44 3.13 -14.51
CA LEU A 132 -3.84 3.35 -14.17
C LEU A 132 -4.67 2.11 -14.45
N GLU A 133 -5.61 1.85 -13.56
CA GLU A 133 -6.69 0.88 -13.72
C GLU A 133 -8.04 1.57 -13.63
N LYS A 134 -9.04 0.95 -14.25
CA LYS A 134 -10.44 1.37 -14.14
C LYS A 134 -11.19 0.39 -13.24
N ILE A 135 -12.02 0.93 -12.35
CA ILE A 135 -12.96 0.16 -11.55
C ILE A 135 -14.38 0.57 -11.87
N ALA A 136 -15.26 -0.40 -11.94
CA ALA A 136 -16.71 -0.20 -11.99
C ALA A 136 -17.36 -0.89 -10.80
N VAL A 137 -18.18 -0.15 -10.05
CA VAL A 137 -18.88 -0.64 -8.86
C VAL A 137 -20.37 -0.39 -9.04
N PHE A 138 -21.17 -1.40 -8.78
CA PHE A 138 -22.63 -1.33 -8.80
C PHE A 138 -23.14 -1.21 -7.37
N VAL A 139 -23.90 -0.20 -7.06
CA VAL A 139 -24.41 0.06 -5.71
C VAL A 139 -25.84 0.56 -5.74
N PRO A 140 -26.67 0.24 -4.73
CA PRO A 140 -28.00 0.84 -4.60
C PRO A 140 -27.92 2.37 -4.65
N THR A 141 -28.88 3.02 -5.29
CA THR A 141 -28.90 4.48 -5.46
C THR A 141 -28.72 5.23 -4.14
N SER A 142 -29.28 4.71 -3.04
CA SER A 142 -29.16 5.29 -1.69
C SER A 142 -27.74 5.30 -1.11
N HIS A 143 -26.81 4.50 -1.65
CA HIS A 143 -25.44 4.34 -1.17
C HIS A 143 -24.40 4.86 -2.17
N ALA A 144 -24.83 5.34 -3.33
CA ALA A 144 -23.92 5.75 -4.40
C ALA A 144 -22.92 6.83 -3.96
N ASP A 145 -23.39 7.85 -3.25
CA ASP A 145 -22.55 8.98 -2.82
C ASP A 145 -21.51 8.54 -1.77
N ILE A 146 -21.91 7.71 -0.80
CA ILE A 146 -21.00 7.24 0.25
C ILE A 146 -19.90 6.38 -0.35
N VAL A 147 -20.23 5.44 -1.23
CA VAL A 147 -19.25 4.56 -1.88
C VAL A 147 -18.34 5.36 -2.80
N ARG A 148 -18.88 6.27 -3.61
CA ARG A 148 -18.10 7.13 -4.50
C ARG A 148 -17.09 7.98 -3.73
N ASN A 149 -17.54 8.65 -2.67
CA ASN A 149 -16.68 9.50 -1.86
C ASN A 149 -15.58 8.68 -1.17
N SER A 150 -15.90 7.48 -0.67
CA SER A 150 -14.88 6.60 -0.06
C SER A 150 -13.80 6.16 -1.05
N MET A 151 -14.14 5.97 -2.34
CA MET A 151 -13.15 5.70 -3.38
C MET A 151 -12.26 6.91 -3.64
N PHE A 152 -12.82 8.13 -3.63
CA PHE A 152 -12.05 9.37 -3.81
C PHE A 152 -11.11 9.62 -2.64
N GLU A 153 -11.57 9.46 -1.40
CA GLU A 153 -10.75 9.55 -0.19
C GLU A 153 -9.62 8.50 -0.18
N ALA A 154 -9.85 7.34 -0.79
CA ALA A 154 -8.83 6.32 -0.97
C ALA A 154 -7.82 6.64 -2.10
N GLY A 155 -8.06 7.70 -2.91
CA GLY A 155 -7.16 8.19 -3.96
C GLY A 155 -7.57 7.85 -5.39
N ALA A 156 -8.83 7.43 -5.62
CA ALA A 156 -9.36 7.26 -6.97
C ALA A 156 -9.79 8.61 -7.58
N GLY A 157 -9.95 8.64 -8.91
CA GLY A 157 -10.55 9.77 -9.61
C GLY A 157 -9.64 10.95 -9.88
N GLN A 158 -8.33 10.76 -9.87
CA GLN A 158 -7.36 11.80 -10.23
C GLN A 158 -7.06 11.74 -11.73
N ILE A 159 -7.35 12.82 -12.48
CA ILE A 159 -7.07 12.95 -13.93
C ILE A 159 -6.43 14.32 -14.19
N GLY A 160 -5.13 14.35 -14.34
CA GLY A 160 -4.39 15.61 -14.52
C GLY A 160 -4.59 16.51 -13.30
N ASN A 161 -5.14 17.70 -13.54
CA ASN A 161 -5.45 18.70 -12.49
C ASN A 161 -6.88 18.57 -11.92
N TYR A 162 -7.62 17.52 -12.29
CA TYR A 162 -8.97 17.27 -11.78
C TYR A 162 -8.95 16.12 -10.77
N ASP A 163 -9.69 16.28 -9.70
CA ASP A 163 -9.96 15.27 -8.69
C ASP A 163 -11.43 14.82 -8.74
N ASN A 164 -11.77 13.80 -7.97
CA ASN A 164 -13.14 13.28 -7.83
C ASN A 164 -13.81 12.94 -9.18
N CYS A 165 -13.01 12.54 -10.18
CA CYS A 165 -13.52 12.19 -11.50
C CYS A 165 -14.18 10.81 -11.46
N SER A 166 -15.45 10.73 -11.79
CA SER A 166 -16.18 9.48 -12.00
C SER A 166 -17.24 9.63 -13.08
N TYR A 167 -17.62 8.50 -13.66
CA TYR A 167 -18.77 8.41 -14.55
C TYR A 167 -19.85 7.56 -13.90
N ASN A 168 -21.08 8.08 -13.82
CA ASN A 168 -22.17 7.43 -13.10
C ASN A 168 -23.32 7.14 -14.07
N LEU A 169 -23.80 5.89 -14.09
CA LEU A 169 -24.94 5.42 -14.88
C LEU A 169 -26.00 4.87 -13.94
N GLN A 170 -27.23 5.35 -14.08
CA GLN A 170 -28.38 4.75 -13.40
C GLN A 170 -28.85 3.52 -14.17
N GLY A 171 -29.23 2.49 -13.44
CA GLY A 171 -29.71 1.24 -13.98
C GLY A 171 -30.50 0.44 -12.98
N GLU A 172 -30.87 -0.77 -13.38
CA GLU A 172 -31.54 -1.74 -12.54
C GLU A 172 -30.73 -3.03 -12.53
N GLY A 173 -30.28 -3.43 -11.34
CA GLY A 173 -29.64 -4.72 -11.12
C GLY A 173 -30.65 -5.78 -10.75
N SER A 174 -30.36 -7.06 -11.04
CA SER A 174 -31.17 -8.17 -10.59
C SER A 174 -30.32 -9.28 -9.97
N PHE A 175 -30.83 -9.91 -8.92
CA PHE A 175 -30.19 -11.05 -8.29
C PHE A 175 -31.24 -11.99 -7.69
N ARG A 176 -30.84 -13.26 -7.49
CA ARG A 176 -31.62 -14.25 -6.78
C ARG A 176 -30.79 -14.83 -5.64
N ALA A 177 -31.24 -14.63 -4.41
CA ALA A 177 -30.58 -15.15 -3.24
C ALA A 177 -30.77 -16.68 -3.12
N SER A 178 -29.69 -17.42 -2.87
CA SER A 178 -29.72 -18.86 -2.58
C SER A 178 -29.97 -19.11 -1.10
N ASN A 179 -30.29 -20.35 -0.72
CA ASN A 179 -30.60 -20.75 0.66
C ASN A 179 -29.48 -20.47 1.67
N ASN A 180 -28.21 -20.34 1.19
CA ASN A 180 -27.05 -20.09 2.05
C ASN A 180 -26.63 -18.60 2.06
N SER A 181 -27.45 -17.71 1.51
CA SER A 181 -27.19 -16.28 1.47
C SER A 181 -28.02 -15.52 2.50
N ASN A 182 -27.49 -14.38 2.94
CA ASN A 182 -28.21 -13.42 3.78
C ASN A 182 -28.38 -12.11 3.00
N PRO A 183 -29.46 -12.00 2.18
CA PRO A 183 -29.66 -10.82 1.35
C PRO A 183 -30.02 -9.62 2.22
N PHE A 184 -29.47 -8.44 1.87
CA PHE A 184 -29.84 -7.16 2.49
C PHE A 184 -31.24 -6.72 2.06
N VAL A 185 -31.60 -6.99 0.79
CA VAL A 185 -32.93 -6.77 0.20
C VAL A 185 -33.36 -8.01 -0.57
N GLY A 186 -34.67 -8.18 -0.81
CA GLY A 186 -35.26 -9.34 -1.48
C GLY A 186 -35.42 -10.56 -0.58
N LYS A 187 -35.94 -11.65 -1.17
CA LYS A 187 -36.20 -12.92 -0.46
C LYS A 187 -35.43 -14.07 -1.09
N ILE A 188 -35.09 -15.06 -0.28
CA ILE A 188 -34.44 -16.29 -0.75
C ILE A 188 -35.32 -16.98 -1.78
N GLY A 189 -34.73 -17.36 -2.91
CA GLY A 189 -35.40 -18.10 -3.99
C GLY A 189 -36.21 -17.25 -4.98
N GLU A 190 -36.41 -15.94 -4.69
CA GLU A 190 -37.12 -15.01 -5.57
C GLU A 190 -36.11 -14.11 -6.30
N THR A 191 -36.38 -13.74 -7.56
CA THR A 191 -35.58 -12.73 -8.27
C THR A 191 -36.01 -11.36 -7.79
N HIS A 192 -35.03 -10.61 -7.25
CA HIS A 192 -35.18 -9.23 -6.82
C HIS A 192 -34.57 -8.28 -7.84
N PHE A 193 -35.22 -7.14 -8.08
CA PHE A 193 -34.74 -6.05 -8.90
C PHE A 193 -34.47 -4.84 -8.01
N GLU A 194 -33.33 -4.20 -8.17
CA GLU A 194 -32.91 -3.05 -7.36
C GLU A 194 -32.41 -1.91 -8.27
N LYS A 195 -32.83 -0.70 -7.92
CA LYS A 195 -32.30 0.51 -8.59
C LYS A 195 -30.87 0.76 -8.17
N GLU A 196 -29.96 0.68 -9.10
CA GLU A 196 -28.52 0.80 -8.85
C GLU A 196 -27.87 1.93 -9.66
N VAL A 197 -26.76 2.41 -9.16
CA VAL A 197 -25.84 3.27 -9.89
C VAL A 197 -24.57 2.48 -10.16
N ARG A 198 -24.17 2.43 -11.42
CA ARG A 198 -22.84 1.99 -11.84
C ARG A 198 -21.91 3.18 -11.74
N ILE A 199 -20.93 3.12 -10.87
CA ILE A 199 -19.90 4.14 -10.66
C ILE A 199 -18.61 3.64 -11.29
N GLU A 200 -18.09 4.39 -12.28
CA GLU A 200 -16.80 4.11 -12.91
C GLU A 200 -15.80 5.19 -12.55
N THR A 201 -14.59 4.81 -12.17
CA THR A 201 -13.47 5.72 -11.94
C THR A 201 -12.14 5.04 -12.23
N ILE A 202 -11.06 5.83 -12.35
CA ILE A 202 -9.71 5.34 -12.54
C ILE A 202 -8.87 5.56 -11.28
N TYR A 203 -7.82 4.77 -11.13
CA TYR A 203 -6.91 4.86 -10.00
C TYR A 203 -5.53 4.28 -10.35
N PRO A 204 -4.45 4.73 -9.69
CA PRO A 204 -3.14 4.10 -9.78
C PRO A 204 -3.17 2.67 -9.24
N LYS A 205 -2.56 1.69 -9.93
CA LYS A 205 -2.54 0.26 -9.55
C LYS A 205 -2.12 0.02 -8.10
N TYR A 206 -1.17 0.80 -7.60
CA TYR A 206 -0.68 0.65 -6.24
C TYR A 206 -1.72 0.99 -5.15
N LEU A 207 -2.79 1.73 -5.49
CA LEU A 207 -3.90 2.04 -4.59
C LEU A 207 -5.01 0.98 -4.58
N ARG A 208 -4.90 -0.07 -5.41
CA ARG A 208 -5.95 -1.09 -5.59
C ARG A 208 -6.50 -1.61 -4.27
N ASN A 209 -5.62 -2.08 -3.38
CA ASN A 209 -6.04 -2.67 -2.11
C ASN A 209 -6.72 -1.66 -1.19
N LYS A 210 -6.21 -0.42 -1.14
CA LYS A 210 -6.79 0.68 -0.36
C LYS A 210 -8.20 1.02 -0.84
N ILE A 211 -8.39 1.12 -2.16
CA ILE A 211 -9.68 1.42 -2.77
C ILE A 211 -10.68 0.27 -2.56
N LEU A 212 -10.24 -0.98 -2.76
CA LEU A 212 -11.10 -2.14 -2.49
C LEU A 212 -11.55 -2.21 -1.03
N GLN A 213 -10.64 -1.93 -0.08
CA GLN A 213 -10.99 -1.86 1.34
C GLN A 213 -11.99 -0.74 1.65
N ALA A 214 -11.84 0.44 1.04
CA ALA A 214 -12.76 1.55 1.19
C ALA A 214 -14.17 1.17 0.69
N ILE A 215 -14.26 0.54 -0.49
CA ILE A 215 -15.52 0.03 -1.03
C ILE A 215 -16.13 -1.01 -0.07
N PHE A 216 -15.35 -1.97 0.42
CA PHE A 216 -15.85 -3.03 1.30
C PHE A 216 -16.34 -2.53 2.65
N LYS A 217 -15.80 -1.44 3.16
CA LYS A 217 -16.24 -0.81 4.42
C LYS A 217 -17.57 -0.03 4.28
N THR A 218 -17.83 0.53 3.10
CA THR A 218 -18.94 1.48 2.89
C THR A 218 -20.13 0.88 2.16
N ARG A 219 -19.97 -0.26 1.49
CA ARG A 219 -21.05 -0.90 0.76
C ARG A 219 -22.01 -1.66 1.71
N PRO A 220 -23.34 -1.55 1.51
CA PRO A 220 -24.32 -2.26 2.33
C PRO A 220 -24.47 -3.74 1.96
N LEU A 221 -24.07 -4.13 0.75
CA LEU A 221 -24.32 -5.47 0.20
C LEU A 221 -23.01 -6.27 0.08
N LYS A 222 -23.07 -7.55 0.44
CA LYS A 222 -21.99 -8.52 0.20
C LYS A 222 -21.82 -8.88 -1.30
N ILE A 223 -22.78 -8.48 -2.15
CA ILE A 223 -22.79 -8.74 -3.59
C ILE A 223 -22.54 -7.42 -4.31
N THR A 224 -21.31 -7.14 -4.66
CA THR A 224 -20.97 -6.08 -5.58
C THR A 224 -20.05 -6.67 -6.64
N THR A 225 -20.47 -6.63 -7.88
CA THR A 225 -19.62 -7.03 -8.99
C THR A 225 -18.59 -5.92 -9.20
N ILE A 226 -17.32 -6.23 -8.97
CA ILE A 226 -16.20 -5.33 -9.26
C ILE A 226 -15.60 -5.81 -10.58
N ASN A 227 -15.85 -5.11 -11.66
CA ASN A 227 -15.23 -5.39 -12.95
C ASN A 227 -13.91 -4.61 -13.04
N LYS A 228 -12.85 -5.33 -13.38
CA LYS A 228 -11.53 -4.79 -13.70
C LYS A 228 -11.36 -4.88 -15.22
N ASN A 229 -11.07 -3.78 -15.83
CA ASN A 229 -10.59 -3.70 -17.23
C ASN A 229 -9.25 -2.98 -17.25
#